data_f4669efb56c8bf09f9c36c6e31fdc1ad
#
_entry.id   f4669efb56c8bf09f9c36c6e31fdc1ad
#
_cell.length_a   1.000
_cell.length_b   1.000
_cell.length_c   1.000
_cell.angle_alpha   90.00
_cell.angle_beta   90.00
_cell.angle_gamma   90.00
#
_symmetry.space_group_name_H-M   'P 1'
#
loop_
_entity.id
_entity.type
_entity.pdbx_description
1 polymer ?
#
loop_
_entity_poly.entity_id
_entity_poly.type
_entity_poly.pdbx_seq_one_letter_code
_entity_poly.pdbx_strand_id
1 'polypeptide(L)'
;MKRKVCGFVALLLVLSMLCACAGPGAGSAVKLDPADYETDEKFITIADMPPNPFDPEAVKLYKDMGFTHWVLTEDHVPLVENGVLSESYQDAIELLAQEGFEVWIRNMQNDPEYFQIETEKAGSNYGYQYVLQPREITDDFQKFDAVTGFYMMDEPFQNTLQDDPSTQDREDLHPAIDQLGTLIEWKNKYYPDAFWHVNHVGSGSWNHWPAGTNYADFIDAYVENVLKKVESGGRSICMDHYPLPEGGGVIKEPFLHDVLVLAHATKNYNAEAGEDQQAVMGICLQTFQDVALKLRDITSSSDVTLQMYTGMAAGAKLFEYFCYRSLDGVGLYGIIDMTGQKRIYDYVLEANQRAMPFEKIVCAFDWQGMTVNHGSQSGPEDLFEIVNHLLLEDTGVLTDVDSRYDTIVGCFDQNGQPGYMAVNYTAPDLDLTNIVTLTFDGCQQALVYTESGVYQQNLVDGQLRLTLPCGAAAFVIPV
;
A
#
# COMPACT_ATOMS: atom_id res chain seq x y z
N MET A 1 17.04 4.12 50.94
CA MET A 1 17.16 2.64 50.87
C MET A 1 15.79 2.03 51.04
N LYS A 2 15.41 1.09 50.20
CA LYS A 2 14.13 0.35 50.08
C LYS A 2 13.15 0.94 49.06
N ARG A 3 13.33 0.49 47.79
CA ARG A 3 12.28 0.26 46.78
C ARG A 3 12.93 -0.29 45.50
N LYS A 4 13.21 -1.60 45.48
CA LYS A 4 13.51 -2.40 44.29
C LYS A 4 13.33 -3.85 44.71
N VAL A 5 12.12 -4.38 44.66
CA VAL A 5 11.77 -5.82 44.55
C VAL A 5 10.24 -5.87 44.35
N CYS A 6 9.73 -5.74 43.17
CA CYS A 6 8.35 -6.13 42.81
C CYS A 6 8.16 -6.35 41.31
N GLY A 7 9.25 -6.49 40.52
CA GLY A 7 9.17 -6.69 39.09
C GLY A 7 9.47 -8.12 38.58
N PHE A 8 9.71 -9.07 39.41
CA PHE A 8 10.21 -10.40 39.00
C PHE A 8 9.27 -11.58 39.26
N VAL A 9 8.09 -11.36 39.82
CA VAL A 9 7.16 -12.45 40.16
C VAL A 9 6.00 -12.58 39.15
N ALA A 10 5.74 -11.57 38.34
CA ALA A 10 4.68 -11.60 37.31
C ALA A 10 5.07 -12.38 36.03
N LEU A 11 6.37 -12.54 35.76
CA LEU A 11 6.84 -13.21 34.52
C LEU A 11 6.91 -14.73 34.63
N LEU A 12 6.76 -15.31 35.81
CA LEU A 12 6.86 -16.77 36.05
C LEU A 12 5.50 -17.49 36.16
N LEU A 13 4.39 -16.75 36.12
CA LEU A 13 3.04 -17.34 36.20
C LEU A 13 2.35 -17.52 34.84
N VAL A 14 2.90 -16.98 33.78
CA VAL A 14 2.37 -17.18 32.41
C VAL A 14 2.98 -18.43 31.72
N LEU A 15 4.11 -18.93 32.21
CA LEU A 15 4.76 -20.13 31.64
C LEU A 15 4.27 -21.47 32.22
N SER A 16 3.35 -21.49 33.19
CA SER A 16 2.94 -22.74 33.84
C SER A 16 1.54 -23.24 33.49
N MET A 17 0.84 -22.64 32.52
CA MET A 17 -0.48 -23.12 32.06
C MET A 17 -0.45 -23.83 30.69
N LEU A 18 0.72 -24.12 30.13
CA LEU A 18 0.87 -24.82 28.86
C LEU A 18 1.18 -26.31 28.93
N CYS A 19 1.02 -26.92 30.09
CA CYS A 19 1.19 -28.38 30.24
C CYS A 19 0.01 -28.99 31.00
N ALA A 20 -1.02 -29.43 30.31
CA ALA A 20 -1.78 -30.64 30.57
C ALA A 20 -3.05 -30.72 29.74
N CYS A 21 -3.01 -31.51 28.68
CA CYS A 21 -4.06 -32.45 28.24
C CYS A 21 -3.55 -33.19 26.98
N ALA A 22 -2.58 -34.09 27.18
CA ALA A 22 -2.31 -35.11 26.16
C ALA A 22 -3.28 -36.28 26.44
N GLY A 23 -4.38 -36.33 25.70
CA GLY A 23 -5.21 -37.54 25.59
C GLY A 23 -4.49 -38.61 24.75
N PRO A 24 -4.71 -39.91 24.96
CA PRO A 24 -4.10 -40.96 24.20
C PRO A 24 -4.75 -41.06 22.82
N GLY A 25 -4.06 -40.64 21.79
CA GLY A 25 -4.51 -40.74 20.40
C GLY A 25 -3.91 -39.74 19.42
N ALA A 26 -2.92 -38.93 19.83
CA ALA A 26 -2.25 -38.03 18.94
C ALA A 26 -1.32 -38.78 17.98
N GLY A 27 -1.72 -38.97 16.74
CA GLY A 27 -0.78 -39.14 15.65
C GLY A 27 0.27 -38.03 15.77
N SER A 28 1.54 -38.30 15.48
CA SER A 28 2.60 -37.28 15.55
C SER A 28 2.18 -36.10 14.68
N ALA A 29 1.91 -34.96 15.33
CA ALA A 29 1.61 -33.73 14.61
C ALA A 29 2.71 -33.51 13.55
N VAL A 30 2.33 -33.35 12.30
CA VAL A 30 3.27 -33.00 11.23
C VAL A 30 3.82 -31.62 11.59
N LYS A 31 5.13 -31.49 11.66
CA LYS A 31 5.76 -30.19 11.87
C LYS A 31 5.68 -29.44 10.55
N LEU A 32 4.98 -28.32 10.55
CA LEU A 32 4.92 -27.40 9.43
C LEU A 32 6.19 -26.54 9.43
N ASP A 33 6.85 -26.40 8.28
CA ASP A 33 8.01 -25.52 8.14
C ASP A 33 7.56 -24.23 7.44
N PRO A 34 7.70 -23.04 8.06
CA PRO A 34 7.38 -21.77 7.43
C PRO A 34 8.07 -21.59 6.06
N ALA A 35 9.30 -22.10 5.91
CA ALA A 35 10.06 -21.98 4.66
C ALA A 35 9.40 -22.66 3.44
N ASP A 36 8.46 -23.58 3.67
CA ASP A 36 7.71 -24.22 2.57
C ASP A 36 6.68 -23.27 1.94
N TYR A 37 6.37 -22.15 2.61
CA TYR A 37 5.31 -21.20 2.24
C TYR A 37 5.83 -19.79 1.95
N GLU A 38 7.08 -19.48 2.27
CA GLU A 38 7.66 -18.14 2.17
C GLU A 38 8.41 -17.93 0.85
N THR A 39 8.54 -16.65 0.44
CA THR A 39 9.41 -16.22 -0.66
C THR A 39 10.46 -15.22 -0.15
N ASP A 40 11.50 -14.98 -0.96
CA ASP A 40 12.46 -13.90 -0.72
C ASP A 40 12.07 -12.58 -1.38
N GLU A 41 10.92 -12.54 -2.07
CA GLU A 41 10.35 -11.30 -2.58
C GLU A 41 10.02 -10.33 -1.45
N LYS A 42 10.12 -9.03 -1.74
CA LYS A 42 9.91 -7.96 -0.78
C LYS A 42 8.81 -7.02 -1.24
N PHE A 43 8.22 -6.33 -0.28
CA PHE A 43 7.38 -5.19 -0.57
C PHE A 43 8.18 -4.08 -1.24
N ILE A 44 7.54 -3.40 -2.19
CA ILE A 44 7.99 -2.11 -2.68
C ILE A 44 7.52 -1.08 -1.66
N THR A 45 8.48 -0.38 -1.05
CA THR A 45 8.16 0.68 -0.08
C THR A 45 8.84 1.96 -0.50
N ILE A 46 8.04 3.00 -0.72
CA ILE A 46 8.47 4.33 -1.13
C ILE A 46 7.85 5.38 -0.22
N ALA A 47 8.47 6.53 -0.11
CA ALA A 47 7.82 7.68 0.49
C ALA A 47 7.93 8.90 -0.42
N ASP A 48 6.83 9.61 -0.51
CA ASP A 48 6.77 10.89 -1.20
C ASP A 48 7.51 11.97 -0.43
N MET A 49 8.06 12.95 -1.14
CA MET A 49 8.88 14.02 -0.57
C MET A 49 10.08 13.48 0.25
N PRO A 50 10.93 12.63 -0.32
CA PRO A 50 12.06 12.05 0.38
C PRO A 50 13.04 13.13 0.88
N PRO A 51 13.95 12.81 1.80
CA PRO A 51 14.94 13.78 2.28
C PRO A 51 15.99 14.12 1.22
N ASN A 52 16.85 15.08 1.54
CA ASN A 52 17.99 15.40 0.68
C ASN A 52 18.95 14.19 0.59
N PRO A 53 19.21 13.64 -0.61
CA PRO A 53 20.10 12.49 -0.80
C PRO A 53 21.56 12.75 -0.39
N PHE A 54 21.98 14.00 -0.28
CA PHE A 54 23.32 14.39 0.17
C PHE A 54 23.44 14.58 1.68
N ASP A 55 22.37 14.35 2.44
CA ASP A 55 22.42 14.33 3.91
C ASP A 55 22.49 12.89 4.42
N PRO A 56 23.68 12.38 4.84
CA PRO A 56 23.83 10.98 5.24
C PRO A 56 23.00 10.60 6.47
N GLU A 57 22.70 11.56 7.37
CA GLU A 57 21.86 11.28 8.55
C GLU A 57 20.40 11.11 8.12
N ALA A 58 19.92 11.95 7.21
CA ALA A 58 18.57 11.86 6.67
C ALA A 58 18.38 10.59 5.81
N VAL A 59 19.37 10.24 4.98
CA VAL A 59 19.38 8.98 4.21
C VAL A 59 19.35 7.77 5.14
N LYS A 60 20.15 7.82 6.23
CA LYS A 60 20.13 6.75 7.23
C LYS A 60 18.77 6.60 7.90
N LEU A 61 18.12 7.69 8.30
CA LEU A 61 16.79 7.65 8.92
C LEU A 61 15.75 7.03 7.95
N TYR A 62 15.81 7.39 6.67
CA TYR A 62 14.95 6.84 5.64
C TYR A 62 15.15 5.32 5.48
N LYS A 63 16.39 4.88 5.41
CA LYS A 63 16.77 3.47 5.34
C LYS A 63 16.38 2.68 6.61
N ASP A 64 16.56 3.24 7.79
CA ASP A 64 16.21 2.61 9.07
C ASP A 64 14.71 2.33 9.18
N MET A 65 13.85 3.08 8.46
CA MET A 65 12.42 2.84 8.37
C MET A 65 12.06 1.64 7.48
N GLY A 66 13.01 1.09 6.73
CA GLY A 66 12.80 -0.06 5.87
C GLY A 66 12.32 0.28 4.45
N PHE A 67 12.42 1.54 4.02
CA PHE A 67 12.15 1.89 2.63
C PHE A 67 13.14 1.19 1.70
N THR A 68 12.62 0.59 0.62
CA THR A 68 13.40 -0.16 -0.37
C THR A 68 13.75 0.67 -1.59
N HIS A 69 12.91 1.64 -1.91
CA HIS A 69 13.04 2.49 -3.08
C HIS A 69 13.10 3.96 -2.69
N TRP A 70 13.74 4.75 -3.54
CA TRP A 70 13.83 6.19 -3.40
C TRP A 70 13.22 6.88 -4.61
N VAL A 71 12.20 7.67 -4.39
CA VAL A 71 11.59 8.49 -5.44
C VAL A 71 12.40 9.79 -5.55
N LEU A 72 13.29 9.87 -6.53
CA LEU A 72 14.16 11.03 -6.73
C LEU A 72 13.42 12.12 -7.51
N THR A 73 13.35 13.31 -6.90
CA THR A 73 12.67 14.50 -7.43
C THR A 73 13.66 15.64 -7.64
N GLU A 74 13.23 16.71 -8.29
CA GLU A 74 14.02 17.93 -8.48
C GLU A 74 14.08 18.83 -7.24
N ASP A 75 13.42 18.48 -6.16
CA ASP A 75 13.33 19.31 -4.94
C ASP A 75 14.70 19.67 -4.34
N HIS A 76 15.68 18.83 -4.54
CA HIS A 76 17.01 18.98 -3.94
C HIS A 76 18.13 19.21 -4.95
N VAL A 77 17.93 18.73 -6.19
CA VAL A 77 18.92 18.80 -7.27
C VAL A 77 18.24 19.01 -8.59
N PRO A 78 18.73 19.89 -9.44
CA PRO A 78 18.14 20.06 -10.77
C PRO A 78 18.35 18.79 -11.58
N LEU A 79 17.29 18.36 -12.28
CA LEU A 79 17.34 17.19 -13.15
C LEU A 79 18.26 17.46 -14.36
N VAL A 80 18.11 18.63 -14.98
CA VAL A 80 18.83 19.00 -16.20
C VAL A 80 19.62 20.29 -16.03
N GLU A 81 20.86 20.29 -16.51
CA GLU A 81 21.69 21.48 -16.67
C GLU A 81 22.31 21.50 -18.06
N ASN A 82 22.14 22.60 -18.79
CA ASN A 82 22.69 22.78 -20.15
C ASN A 82 22.25 21.70 -21.17
N GLY A 83 21.04 21.15 -21.01
CA GLY A 83 20.47 20.17 -21.94
C GLY A 83 20.95 18.74 -21.72
N VAL A 84 21.60 18.44 -20.59
CA VAL A 84 22.03 17.10 -20.20
C VAL A 84 21.66 16.83 -18.73
N LEU A 85 21.57 15.56 -18.36
CA LEU A 85 21.37 15.17 -16.96
C LEU A 85 22.44 15.80 -16.07
N SER A 86 22.03 16.58 -15.07
CA SER A 86 22.96 17.33 -14.23
C SER A 86 23.94 16.42 -13.47
N GLU A 87 25.16 16.90 -13.25
CA GLU A 87 26.17 16.15 -12.49
C GLU A 87 25.67 15.84 -11.07
N SER A 88 25.01 16.82 -10.42
CA SER A 88 24.46 16.64 -9.08
C SER A 88 23.34 15.59 -9.02
N TYR A 89 22.53 15.49 -10.06
CA TYR A 89 21.50 14.45 -10.13
C TYR A 89 22.11 13.06 -10.32
N GLN A 90 23.14 12.96 -11.14
CA GLN A 90 23.90 11.71 -11.34
C GLN A 90 24.57 11.27 -10.03
N ASP A 91 25.22 12.21 -9.33
CA ASP A 91 25.84 11.95 -8.01
C ASP A 91 24.82 11.47 -6.99
N ALA A 92 23.60 12.03 -7.00
CA ALA A 92 22.51 11.58 -6.13
C ALA A 92 22.11 10.12 -6.41
N ILE A 93 21.96 9.75 -7.68
CA ILE A 93 21.64 8.35 -8.06
C ILE A 93 22.75 7.40 -7.57
N GLU A 94 24.03 7.75 -7.79
CA GLU A 94 25.17 6.94 -7.38
C GLU A 94 25.24 6.77 -5.85
N LEU A 95 24.99 7.84 -5.08
CA LEU A 95 24.93 7.77 -3.62
C LEU A 95 23.82 6.85 -3.13
N LEU A 96 22.61 7.00 -3.69
CA LEU A 96 21.49 6.17 -3.32
C LEU A 96 21.71 4.69 -3.68
N ALA A 97 22.35 4.42 -4.83
CA ALA A 97 22.77 3.08 -5.22
C ALA A 97 23.78 2.46 -4.21
N GLN A 98 24.76 3.24 -3.76
CA GLN A 98 25.74 2.80 -2.74
C GLN A 98 25.08 2.48 -1.40
N GLU A 99 23.99 3.18 -1.06
CA GLU A 99 23.19 2.89 0.13
C GLU A 99 22.23 1.69 -0.07
N GLY A 100 22.12 1.16 -1.29
CA GLY A 100 21.34 -0.04 -1.63
C GLY A 100 19.88 0.24 -1.93
N PHE A 101 19.51 1.48 -2.30
CA PHE A 101 18.19 1.81 -2.78
C PHE A 101 18.05 1.51 -4.27
N GLU A 102 16.87 1.07 -4.66
CA GLU A 102 16.38 1.22 -6.02
C GLU A 102 15.85 2.65 -6.19
N VAL A 103 16.09 3.25 -7.35
CA VAL A 103 15.74 4.65 -7.60
C VAL A 103 14.65 4.75 -8.66
N TRP A 104 13.56 5.40 -8.30
CA TRP A 104 12.51 5.80 -9.24
C TRP A 104 12.60 7.29 -9.53
N ILE A 105 12.55 7.66 -10.79
CA ILE A 105 12.61 9.06 -11.21
C ILE A 105 11.19 9.63 -11.29
N ARG A 106 10.98 10.80 -10.69
CA ARG A 106 9.70 11.52 -10.70
C ARG A 106 9.86 12.91 -11.29
N ASN A 107 8.76 13.49 -11.73
CA ASN A 107 8.62 14.86 -12.26
C ASN A 107 9.29 15.13 -13.61
N MET A 108 9.79 14.12 -14.31
CA MET A 108 10.35 14.30 -15.64
C MET A 108 9.39 14.98 -16.61
N GLN A 109 8.08 14.69 -16.48
CA GLN A 109 7.03 15.28 -17.30
C GLN A 109 6.92 16.81 -17.11
N ASN A 110 7.42 17.34 -16.00
CA ASN A 110 7.39 18.78 -15.70
C ASN A 110 8.64 19.51 -16.21
N ASP A 111 9.67 18.78 -16.63
CA ASP A 111 10.90 19.39 -17.14
C ASP A 111 10.78 19.68 -18.65
N PRO A 112 10.80 20.96 -19.06
CA PRO A 112 10.67 21.35 -20.48
C PRO A 112 11.85 20.89 -21.34
N GLU A 113 12.94 20.44 -20.74
CA GLU A 113 14.07 19.87 -21.48
C GLU A 113 13.86 18.40 -21.80
N TYR A 114 13.11 17.66 -20.97
CA TYR A 114 12.72 16.27 -21.23
C TYR A 114 11.41 16.17 -22.02
N PHE A 115 10.44 17.02 -21.71
CA PHE A 115 9.17 17.03 -22.42
C PHE A 115 8.87 18.45 -22.89
N GLN A 116 8.67 18.65 -24.19
CA GLN A 116 8.08 19.88 -24.66
C GLN A 116 6.63 19.93 -24.22
N ILE A 117 6.33 20.89 -23.35
CA ILE A 117 4.95 21.18 -22.97
C ILE A 117 4.40 22.15 -24.02
N GLU A 118 3.67 21.64 -24.99
CA GLU A 118 2.83 22.51 -25.82
C GLU A 118 1.54 22.80 -25.04
N THR A 119 1.46 24.01 -24.48
CA THR A 119 0.22 24.50 -23.91
C THR A 119 -0.70 24.95 -25.04
N GLU A 120 -1.50 24.06 -25.61
CA GLU A 120 -2.68 24.48 -26.31
C GLU A 120 -3.69 25.00 -25.28
N LYS A 121 -3.99 26.29 -25.37
CA LYS A 121 -5.17 26.81 -24.67
C LYS A 121 -6.40 26.14 -25.28
N ALA A 122 -6.90 25.10 -24.63
CA ALA A 122 -8.28 24.70 -24.83
C ALA A 122 -9.15 25.92 -24.55
N GLY A 123 -9.92 26.35 -25.53
CA GLY A 123 -10.69 27.58 -25.49
C GLY A 123 -11.47 27.68 -24.19
N SER A 124 -11.31 28.82 -23.51
CA SER A 124 -11.98 29.27 -22.29
C SER A 124 -11.63 28.52 -20.99
N ASN A 125 -10.90 29.17 -20.14
CA ASN A 125 -10.86 29.14 -18.65
C ASN A 125 -10.41 27.86 -17.93
N TYR A 126 -10.14 26.75 -18.55
CA TYR A 126 -9.88 25.47 -17.88
C TYR A 126 -8.55 24.85 -18.29
N GLY A 127 -7.78 24.52 -17.29
CA GLY A 127 -6.65 23.64 -17.23
C GLY A 127 -5.78 23.56 -18.50
N TYR A 128 -4.50 23.70 -18.33
CA TYR A 128 -3.55 23.48 -19.40
C TYR A 128 -3.66 22.02 -19.85
N GLN A 129 -4.11 21.76 -21.06
CA GLN A 129 -3.82 20.49 -21.71
C GLN A 129 -2.33 20.48 -22.00
N TYR A 130 -1.59 19.72 -21.22
CA TYR A 130 -0.19 19.48 -21.48
C TYR A 130 -0.11 18.42 -22.57
N VAL A 131 0.25 18.81 -23.77
CA VAL A 131 0.71 17.88 -24.79
C VAL A 131 2.19 17.64 -24.50
N LEU A 132 2.49 16.55 -23.83
CA LEU A 132 3.85 16.13 -23.58
C LEU A 132 4.44 15.59 -24.89
N GLN A 133 5.39 16.29 -25.47
CA GLN A 133 6.23 15.76 -26.54
C GLN A 133 7.54 15.30 -25.92
N PRO A 134 7.75 13.99 -25.77
CA PRO A 134 9.02 13.49 -25.28
C PRO A 134 10.12 13.89 -26.24
N ARG A 135 11.15 14.56 -25.73
CA ARG A 135 12.36 14.78 -26.49
C ARG A 135 13.06 13.44 -26.71
N GLU A 136 13.86 13.34 -27.76
CA GLU A 136 14.82 12.25 -27.91
C GLU A 136 15.93 12.41 -26.86
N ILE A 137 15.62 12.13 -25.60
CA ILE A 137 16.62 12.06 -24.55
C ILE A 137 17.18 10.66 -24.60
N THR A 138 18.37 10.61 -25.08
CA THR A 138 19.13 9.40 -25.24
C THR A 138 19.82 9.05 -23.92
N ASP A 139 19.72 7.79 -23.52
CA ASP A 139 20.65 7.02 -22.69
C ASP A 139 21.01 7.56 -21.28
N ASP A 140 20.45 8.68 -20.82
CA ASP A 140 20.94 9.33 -19.60
C ASP A 140 20.72 8.49 -18.34
N PHE A 141 19.58 7.83 -18.20
CA PHE A 141 19.32 6.95 -17.04
C PHE A 141 19.76 5.49 -17.26
N GLN A 142 19.89 5.04 -18.51
CA GLN A 142 20.25 3.64 -18.83
C GLN A 142 21.64 3.23 -18.31
N LYS A 143 22.48 4.20 -18.00
CA LYS A 143 23.83 3.96 -17.45
C LYS A 143 23.82 3.66 -15.95
N PHE A 144 22.68 3.81 -15.26
CA PHE A 144 22.54 3.61 -13.83
C PHE A 144 21.67 2.38 -13.56
N ASP A 145 22.28 1.26 -13.19
CA ASP A 145 21.56 0.03 -12.84
C ASP A 145 20.59 0.23 -11.67
N ALA A 146 20.82 1.24 -10.82
CA ALA A 146 19.95 1.55 -9.70
C ALA A 146 18.64 2.24 -10.11
N VAL A 147 18.56 2.82 -11.33
CA VAL A 147 17.32 3.40 -11.85
C VAL A 147 16.46 2.27 -12.40
N THR A 148 15.53 1.80 -11.57
CA THR A 148 14.68 0.64 -11.88
C THR A 148 13.27 1.01 -12.28
N GLY A 149 12.86 2.27 -12.11
CA GLY A 149 11.49 2.68 -12.43
C GLY A 149 11.28 4.18 -12.54
N PHE A 150 10.06 4.50 -12.91
CA PHE A 150 9.58 5.88 -13.05
C PHE A 150 8.25 6.05 -12.32
N TYR A 151 8.20 7.04 -11.44
CA TYR A 151 6.96 7.56 -10.89
C TYR A 151 6.41 8.58 -11.89
N MET A 152 5.58 8.10 -12.80
CA MET A 152 5.24 8.86 -14.00
C MET A 152 4.30 10.01 -13.73
N MET A 153 3.32 9.82 -12.86
CA MET A 153 2.34 10.86 -12.56
C MET A 153 1.66 10.59 -11.22
N ASP A 154 1.39 11.67 -10.51
CA ASP A 154 0.60 11.70 -9.29
C ASP A 154 -0.77 12.29 -9.61
N GLU A 155 -1.84 11.59 -9.23
CA GLU A 155 -3.22 12.00 -9.44
C GLU A 155 -3.51 12.57 -10.85
N PRO A 156 -3.21 11.82 -11.93
CA PRO A 156 -3.18 12.33 -13.30
C PRO A 156 -4.49 12.98 -13.77
N PHE A 157 -5.59 12.69 -13.09
CA PHE A 157 -6.92 13.17 -13.47
C PHE A 157 -7.39 14.33 -12.60
N GLN A 158 -6.67 14.66 -11.53
CA GLN A 158 -7.08 15.68 -10.57
C GLN A 158 -7.26 17.04 -11.23
N ASN A 159 -6.29 17.47 -12.00
CA ASN A 159 -6.30 18.80 -12.62
C ASN A 159 -7.32 18.93 -13.76
N THR A 160 -7.76 17.83 -14.37
CA THR A 160 -8.77 17.86 -15.45
C THR A 160 -10.20 17.89 -14.89
N LEU A 161 -10.40 17.50 -13.64
CA LEU A 161 -11.72 17.40 -13.01
C LEU A 161 -12.05 18.60 -12.10
N GLN A 162 -11.05 19.33 -11.59
CA GLN A 162 -11.26 20.36 -10.57
C GLN A 162 -11.92 21.65 -11.05
N ASP A 163 -11.77 22.04 -12.31
CA ASP A 163 -11.94 23.45 -12.69
C ASP A 163 -13.30 23.86 -13.22
N ASP A 164 -14.27 22.97 -13.49
CA ASP A 164 -15.62 23.37 -13.91
C ASP A 164 -16.75 22.39 -13.54
N PRO A 165 -17.53 22.70 -12.51
CA PRO A 165 -18.73 21.93 -12.22
C PRO A 165 -19.82 22.07 -13.31
N SER A 166 -19.69 22.98 -14.27
CA SER A 166 -20.65 23.16 -15.36
C SER A 166 -20.34 22.32 -16.60
N THR A 167 -19.16 21.71 -16.68
CA THR A 167 -18.78 20.78 -17.75
C THR A 167 -19.14 19.34 -17.40
N GLN A 168 -20.32 19.10 -16.85
CA GLN A 168 -20.85 17.77 -16.55
C GLN A 168 -21.07 16.87 -17.78
N ASP A 169 -20.88 17.38 -18.98
CA ASP A 169 -20.84 16.59 -20.23
C ASP A 169 -19.45 15.96 -20.48
N ARG A 170 -18.81 15.44 -19.44
CA ARG A 170 -17.52 14.75 -19.62
C ARG A 170 -17.71 13.30 -20.03
N GLU A 171 -17.83 13.10 -21.31
CA GLU A 171 -17.51 11.82 -21.97
C GLU A 171 -15.99 11.57 -22.01
N ASP A 172 -15.13 12.49 -21.51
CA ASP A 172 -13.71 12.48 -21.79
C ASP A 172 -12.81 12.39 -20.55
N LEU A 173 -12.47 11.17 -20.14
CA LEU A 173 -11.21 10.88 -19.42
C LEU A 173 -9.98 11.01 -20.37
N HIS A 174 -10.22 11.30 -21.64
CA HIS A 174 -9.26 11.27 -22.72
C HIS A 174 -7.99 12.10 -22.53
N PRO A 175 -8.01 13.35 -22.02
CA PRO A 175 -6.76 14.14 -22.00
C PRO A 175 -5.69 13.57 -21.09
N ALA A 176 -6.07 13.03 -19.92
CA ALA A 176 -5.12 12.42 -18.99
C ALA A 176 -4.65 11.04 -19.47
N ILE A 177 -5.56 10.26 -20.07
CA ILE A 177 -5.22 9.00 -20.73
C ILE A 177 -4.27 9.24 -21.90
N ASP A 178 -4.48 10.28 -22.70
CA ASP A 178 -3.60 10.63 -23.82
C ASP A 178 -2.20 11.06 -23.34
N GLN A 179 -2.13 11.82 -22.23
CA GLN A 179 -0.84 12.16 -21.60
C GLN A 179 -0.08 10.92 -21.15
N LEU A 180 -0.77 10.04 -20.40
CA LEU A 180 -0.18 8.78 -19.98
C LEU A 180 0.21 7.91 -21.17
N GLY A 181 -0.58 7.92 -22.25
CA GLY A 181 -0.24 7.24 -23.51
C GLY A 181 1.08 7.70 -24.10
N THR A 182 1.32 9.02 -24.14
CA THR A 182 2.59 9.59 -24.60
C THR A 182 3.76 9.18 -23.72
N LEU A 183 3.58 9.19 -22.40
CA LEU A 183 4.61 8.75 -21.45
C LEU A 183 4.92 7.24 -21.59
N ILE A 184 3.92 6.42 -21.87
CA ILE A 184 4.10 4.98 -22.10
C ILE A 184 4.90 4.75 -23.39
N GLU A 185 4.58 5.43 -24.49
CA GLU A 185 5.34 5.30 -25.74
C GLU A 185 6.81 5.66 -25.53
N TRP A 186 7.08 6.72 -24.77
CA TRP A 186 8.43 7.11 -24.39
C TRP A 186 9.11 6.03 -23.53
N LYS A 187 8.44 5.53 -22.47
CA LYS A 187 8.96 4.47 -21.58
C LYS A 187 9.26 3.20 -22.37
N ASN A 188 8.33 2.72 -23.19
CA ASN A 188 8.50 1.50 -23.98
C ASN A 188 9.67 1.62 -24.97
N LYS A 189 9.87 2.82 -25.54
CA LYS A 189 10.95 3.07 -26.50
C LYS A 189 12.34 3.12 -25.86
N TYR A 190 12.46 3.79 -24.70
CA TYR A 190 13.77 4.12 -24.13
C TYR A 190 14.10 3.31 -22.88
N TYR A 191 13.09 2.88 -22.10
CA TYR A 191 13.26 2.18 -20.84
C TYR A 191 12.25 1.02 -20.71
N PRO A 192 12.27 0.06 -21.65
CA PRO A 192 11.23 -0.99 -21.71
C PRO A 192 11.08 -1.75 -20.40
N ASP A 193 12.17 -2.07 -19.71
CA ASP A 193 12.18 -2.90 -18.52
C ASP A 193 11.96 -2.12 -17.20
N ALA A 194 11.89 -0.77 -17.27
CA ALA A 194 11.68 0.03 -16.08
C ALA A 194 10.26 -0.13 -15.52
N PHE A 195 10.13 -0.06 -14.19
CA PHE A 195 8.86 -0.11 -13.50
C PHE A 195 8.01 1.13 -13.84
N TRP A 196 6.73 0.92 -14.09
CA TRP A 196 5.74 1.97 -14.33
C TRP A 196 4.89 2.18 -13.09
N HIS A 197 4.96 3.36 -12.51
CA HIS A 197 4.15 3.73 -11.35
C HIS A 197 3.33 4.99 -11.59
N VAL A 198 2.05 4.92 -11.25
CA VAL A 198 1.10 6.03 -11.23
C VAL A 198 0.27 5.89 -9.96
N ASN A 199 0.16 6.95 -9.18
CA ASN A 199 -0.71 7.01 -8.03
C ASN A 199 -2.03 7.67 -8.41
N HIS A 200 -3.16 7.03 -8.11
CA HIS A 200 -4.51 7.50 -8.42
C HIS A 200 -5.20 8.02 -7.17
N VAL A 201 -5.99 9.07 -7.35
CA VAL A 201 -6.84 9.57 -6.27
C VAL A 201 -7.93 8.55 -5.93
N GLY A 202 -8.23 8.39 -4.63
CA GLY A 202 -9.35 7.55 -4.17
C GLY A 202 -10.72 8.22 -4.36
N SER A 203 -11.78 7.42 -4.36
CA SER A 203 -13.16 7.89 -4.60
C SER A 203 -13.63 8.96 -3.63
N GLY A 204 -13.13 8.94 -2.40
CA GLY A 204 -13.50 9.87 -1.34
C GLY A 204 -12.93 11.27 -1.49
N SER A 205 -11.90 11.45 -2.32
CA SER A 205 -11.24 12.76 -2.54
C SER A 205 -12.04 13.67 -3.48
N TRP A 206 -13.05 13.16 -4.17
CA TRP A 206 -13.76 13.85 -5.25
C TRP A 206 -15.25 13.86 -5.10
N ASN A 207 -15.82 15.05 -5.03
CA ASN A 207 -17.27 15.24 -5.10
C ASN A 207 -17.81 15.22 -6.53
N HIS A 208 -17.01 14.99 -7.54
CA HIS A 208 -17.37 15.25 -8.94
C HIS A 208 -16.82 14.20 -9.91
N TRP A 209 -17.17 12.92 -9.72
CA TRP A 209 -17.01 11.95 -10.80
C TRP A 209 -17.86 12.37 -11.99
N PRO A 210 -17.40 12.18 -13.25
CA PRO A 210 -18.23 12.42 -14.42
C PRO A 210 -19.58 11.73 -14.29
N ALA A 211 -20.68 12.38 -14.69
CA ALA A 211 -22.00 11.81 -14.58
C ALA A 211 -22.07 10.43 -15.25
N GLY A 212 -22.45 9.40 -14.48
CA GLY A 212 -22.51 8.02 -14.96
C GLY A 212 -21.23 7.23 -14.84
N THR A 213 -20.14 7.78 -14.28
CA THR A 213 -18.92 7.04 -13.94
C THR A 213 -18.84 6.83 -12.43
N ASN A 214 -18.22 5.73 -12.04
CA ASN A 214 -17.86 5.43 -10.67
C ASN A 214 -16.36 5.12 -10.59
N TYR A 215 -15.85 4.90 -9.39
CA TYR A 215 -14.42 4.64 -9.17
C TYR A 215 -13.94 3.38 -9.92
N ALA A 216 -14.75 2.33 -9.96
CA ALA A 216 -14.41 1.10 -10.68
C ALA A 216 -14.28 1.36 -12.20
N ASP A 217 -15.24 2.08 -12.81
CA ASP A 217 -15.18 2.44 -14.23
C ASP A 217 -13.91 3.24 -14.57
N PHE A 218 -13.47 4.11 -13.64
CA PHE A 218 -12.25 4.89 -13.79
C PHE A 218 -10.99 4.00 -13.76
N ILE A 219 -10.89 3.10 -12.81
CA ILE A 219 -9.74 2.17 -12.71
C ILE A 219 -9.74 1.22 -13.91
N ASP A 220 -10.88 0.73 -14.35
CA ASP A 220 -11.01 -0.09 -15.56
C ASP A 220 -10.54 0.68 -16.80
N ALA A 221 -10.91 1.96 -16.94
CA ALA A 221 -10.44 2.79 -18.05
C ALA A 221 -8.93 3.00 -18.03
N TYR A 222 -8.32 3.17 -16.86
CA TYR A 222 -6.87 3.21 -16.70
C TYR A 222 -6.21 1.90 -17.13
N VAL A 223 -6.71 0.78 -16.64
CA VAL A 223 -6.19 -0.56 -16.99
C VAL A 223 -6.22 -0.77 -18.50
N GLU A 224 -7.38 -0.54 -19.12
CA GLU A 224 -7.58 -0.82 -20.55
C GLU A 224 -6.80 0.13 -21.46
N ASN A 225 -6.76 1.40 -21.15
CA ASN A 225 -6.22 2.42 -22.05
C ASN A 225 -4.76 2.80 -21.75
N VAL A 226 -4.27 2.48 -20.54
CA VAL A 226 -2.94 2.85 -20.08
C VAL A 226 -2.12 1.60 -19.75
N LEU A 227 -2.50 0.86 -18.72
CA LEU A 227 -1.65 -0.19 -18.16
C LEU A 227 -1.37 -1.32 -19.17
N LYS A 228 -2.36 -1.73 -19.95
CA LYS A 228 -2.21 -2.75 -21.02
C LYS A 228 -1.28 -2.32 -22.16
N LYS A 229 -0.94 -1.04 -22.26
CA LYS A 229 0.01 -0.53 -23.25
C LYS A 229 1.46 -0.51 -22.76
N VAL A 230 1.69 -0.75 -21.49
CA VAL A 230 3.06 -0.95 -20.96
C VAL A 230 3.55 -2.31 -21.46
N GLU A 231 4.52 -2.33 -22.37
CA GLU A 231 4.93 -3.53 -23.11
C GLU A 231 5.71 -4.51 -22.22
N SER A 232 6.62 -4.00 -21.38
CA SER A 232 7.43 -4.81 -20.47
C SER A 232 7.79 -4.05 -19.20
N GLY A 233 8.46 -4.71 -18.25
CA GLY A 233 8.79 -4.17 -16.95
C GLY A 233 7.63 -4.26 -15.95
N GLY A 234 7.94 -4.09 -14.66
CA GLY A 234 6.96 -4.05 -13.59
C GLY A 234 6.02 -2.86 -13.72
N ARG A 235 4.85 -2.97 -13.12
CA ARG A 235 3.84 -1.90 -13.11
C ARG A 235 2.97 -1.98 -11.88
N SER A 236 2.34 -0.87 -11.52
CA SER A 236 1.43 -0.83 -10.38
C SER A 236 0.05 -0.28 -10.73
N ILE A 237 -0.92 -0.66 -9.92
CA ILE A 237 -2.20 0.03 -9.76
C ILE A 237 -2.21 0.51 -8.31
N CYS A 238 -2.00 1.81 -8.10
CA CYS A 238 -1.86 2.43 -6.77
C CYS A 238 -2.88 3.54 -6.58
N MET A 239 -3.31 3.75 -5.35
CA MET A 239 -4.20 4.86 -5.00
C MET A 239 -3.82 5.51 -3.68
N ASP A 240 -4.19 6.78 -3.54
CA ASP A 240 -4.22 7.50 -2.29
C ASP A 240 -5.66 7.70 -1.79
N HIS A 241 -6.02 7.01 -0.76
CA HIS A 241 -7.24 7.24 -0.02
C HIS A 241 -6.90 7.34 1.47
N TYR A 242 -7.04 8.53 2.04
CA TYR A 242 -6.61 8.84 3.40
C TYR A 242 -7.77 8.65 4.38
N PRO A 243 -7.78 7.54 5.17
CA PRO A 243 -8.96 7.14 5.93
C PRO A 243 -9.07 7.76 7.32
N LEU A 244 -8.16 8.65 7.74
CA LEU A 244 -8.10 9.16 9.13
C LEU A 244 -8.56 10.62 9.23
N PRO A 245 -9.87 10.87 9.41
CA PRO A 245 -10.44 12.23 9.42
C PRO A 245 -10.12 12.98 10.72
N GLU A 246 -10.17 14.33 10.67
CA GLU A 246 -10.19 15.18 11.86
C GLU A 246 -11.39 14.83 12.73
N GLY A 247 -11.20 14.61 13.99
CA GLY A 247 -12.28 14.23 14.92
C GLY A 247 -12.29 12.77 15.33
N GLY A 248 -11.35 11.99 14.80
CA GLY A 248 -11.16 10.59 15.16
C GLY A 248 -11.94 9.61 14.28
N GLY A 249 -11.81 8.33 14.60
CA GLY A 249 -12.38 7.26 13.80
C GLY A 249 -11.61 6.96 12.51
N VAL A 250 -12.24 6.18 11.64
CA VAL A 250 -11.74 5.81 10.31
C VAL A 250 -12.90 5.87 9.32
N ILE A 251 -12.64 6.39 8.13
CA ILE A 251 -13.59 6.33 7.01
C ILE A 251 -13.51 4.92 6.40
N LYS A 252 -14.21 3.97 7.04
CA LYS A 252 -14.06 2.54 6.77
C LYS A 252 -14.60 2.11 5.41
N GLU A 253 -15.84 2.49 5.10
CA GLU A 253 -16.55 1.99 3.94
C GLU A 253 -15.95 2.45 2.62
N PRO A 254 -15.78 3.76 2.36
CA PRO A 254 -15.19 4.22 1.11
C PRO A 254 -13.75 3.74 0.93
N PHE A 255 -12.96 3.71 2.02
CA PHE A 255 -11.59 3.22 1.97
C PHE A 255 -11.53 1.74 1.56
N LEU A 256 -12.32 0.87 2.23
CA LEU A 256 -12.35 -0.56 1.91
C LEU A 256 -12.90 -0.82 0.50
N HIS A 257 -13.90 -0.04 0.07
CA HIS A 257 -14.44 -0.11 -1.28
C HIS A 257 -13.34 0.13 -2.33
N ASP A 258 -12.60 1.21 -2.19
CA ASP A 258 -11.56 1.57 -3.15
C ASP A 258 -10.41 0.56 -3.14
N VAL A 259 -10.00 0.09 -1.96
CA VAL A 259 -9.01 -1.00 -1.81
C VAL A 259 -9.47 -2.25 -2.56
N LEU A 260 -10.74 -2.66 -2.44
CA LEU A 260 -11.27 -3.84 -3.12
C LEU A 260 -11.40 -3.63 -4.64
N VAL A 261 -11.78 -2.44 -5.09
CA VAL A 261 -11.80 -2.11 -6.53
C VAL A 261 -10.41 -2.31 -7.14
N LEU A 262 -9.36 -1.78 -6.48
CA LEU A 262 -7.98 -1.97 -6.96
C LEU A 262 -7.56 -3.43 -6.94
N ALA A 263 -7.89 -4.16 -5.88
CA ALA A 263 -7.55 -5.57 -5.75
C ALA A 263 -8.16 -6.41 -6.88
N HIS A 264 -9.45 -6.18 -7.18
CA HIS A 264 -10.12 -6.85 -8.29
C HIS A 264 -9.55 -6.45 -9.66
N ALA A 265 -9.28 -5.17 -9.87
CA ALA A 265 -8.68 -4.69 -11.12
C ALA A 265 -7.29 -5.30 -11.34
N THR A 266 -6.46 -5.35 -10.29
CA THR A 266 -5.13 -5.98 -10.33
C THR A 266 -5.21 -7.47 -10.61
N LYS A 267 -6.09 -8.20 -9.91
CA LYS A 267 -6.30 -9.63 -10.12
C LYS A 267 -6.78 -9.94 -11.54
N ASN A 268 -7.75 -9.18 -12.05
CA ASN A 268 -8.31 -9.37 -13.39
C ASN A 268 -7.25 -9.09 -14.46
N TYR A 269 -6.49 -8.00 -14.30
CA TYR A 269 -5.38 -7.69 -15.18
C TYR A 269 -4.33 -8.81 -15.20
N ASN A 270 -3.91 -9.27 -14.03
CA ASN A 270 -2.88 -10.31 -13.88
C ASN A 270 -3.32 -11.67 -14.44
N ALA A 271 -4.63 -11.98 -14.42
CA ALA A 271 -5.16 -13.19 -15.03
C ALA A 271 -4.99 -13.24 -16.57
N GLU A 272 -4.88 -12.08 -17.22
CA GLU A 272 -4.69 -11.93 -18.67
C GLU A 272 -3.25 -11.63 -19.07
N ALA A 273 -2.43 -11.10 -18.15
CA ALA A 273 -1.07 -10.64 -18.38
C ALA A 273 -0.06 -11.80 -18.39
N GLY A 274 1.05 -11.65 -19.13
CA GLY A 274 2.20 -12.55 -19.06
C GLY A 274 2.95 -12.46 -17.72
N GLU A 275 3.79 -13.44 -17.40
CA GLU A 275 4.55 -13.47 -16.13
C GLU A 275 5.41 -12.21 -15.93
N ASP A 276 5.98 -11.65 -16.98
CA ASP A 276 6.80 -10.45 -16.99
C ASP A 276 5.98 -9.14 -17.06
N GLN A 277 4.66 -9.25 -17.07
CA GLN A 277 3.72 -8.14 -17.19
C GLN A 277 2.77 -8.01 -15.99
N GLN A 278 3.02 -8.75 -14.93
CA GLN A 278 2.15 -8.71 -13.74
C GLN A 278 2.17 -7.31 -13.10
N ALA A 279 0.99 -6.84 -12.71
CA ALA A 279 0.83 -5.61 -11.96
C ALA A 279 0.91 -5.86 -10.45
N VAL A 280 1.46 -4.91 -9.74
CA VAL A 280 1.47 -4.87 -8.28
C VAL A 280 0.39 -3.91 -7.79
N MET A 281 -0.48 -4.37 -6.90
CA MET A 281 -1.39 -3.48 -6.20
C MET A 281 -0.63 -2.62 -5.20
N GLY A 282 -0.88 -1.30 -5.21
CA GLY A 282 -0.30 -0.34 -4.28
C GLY A 282 -1.35 0.45 -3.52
N ILE A 283 -1.00 0.89 -2.32
CA ILE A 283 -1.76 1.88 -1.56
C ILE A 283 -0.84 2.95 -1.01
N CYS A 284 -1.28 4.21 -1.09
CA CYS A 284 -0.62 5.33 -0.45
C CYS A 284 -1.18 5.51 0.95
N LEU A 285 -0.29 5.45 1.94
CA LEU A 285 -0.62 5.48 3.36
C LEU A 285 -0.69 6.93 3.85
N GLN A 286 -1.73 7.26 4.59
CA GLN A 286 -1.76 8.51 5.35
C GLN A 286 -0.72 8.45 6.47
N THR A 287 0.41 9.11 6.27
CA THR A 287 1.47 9.30 7.27
C THR A 287 1.73 10.78 7.53
N PHE A 288 0.66 11.56 7.52
CA PHE A 288 0.69 13.01 7.66
C PHE A 288 -0.59 13.53 8.33
N GLN A 289 -0.54 14.80 8.74
CA GLN A 289 -1.70 15.61 9.05
C GLN A 289 -1.89 16.64 7.94
N ASP A 290 -3.12 16.85 7.49
CA ASP A 290 -3.48 17.95 6.60
C ASP A 290 -4.65 18.75 7.18
N VAL A 291 -4.35 20.01 7.52
CA VAL A 291 -5.34 20.92 8.12
C VAL A 291 -6.40 21.34 7.10
N ALA A 292 -6.04 21.49 5.84
CA ALA A 292 -6.96 21.92 4.78
C ALA A 292 -7.95 20.80 4.41
N LEU A 293 -7.46 19.57 4.29
CA LEU A 293 -8.27 18.39 4.02
C LEU A 293 -8.98 17.84 5.26
N LYS A 294 -8.72 18.41 6.45
CA LYS A 294 -9.25 17.94 7.74
C LYS A 294 -8.89 16.48 8.03
N LEU A 295 -7.65 16.13 7.73
CA LEU A 295 -7.07 14.84 8.08
C LEU A 295 -6.29 14.98 9.39
N ARG A 296 -6.56 14.06 10.33
CA ARG A 296 -5.90 14.08 11.63
C ARG A 296 -4.45 13.58 11.56
N ASP A 297 -3.70 13.95 12.57
CA ASP A 297 -2.36 13.42 12.76
C ASP A 297 -2.35 11.92 13.11
N ILE A 298 -1.23 11.27 12.80
CA ILE A 298 -0.93 9.92 13.27
C ILE A 298 -0.62 9.98 14.77
N THR A 299 -1.35 9.20 15.55
CA THR A 299 -1.27 9.20 17.03
C THR A 299 -0.68 7.91 17.58
N SER A 300 -0.60 6.86 16.75
CA SER A 300 -0.03 5.57 17.12
C SER A 300 0.44 4.80 15.87
N SER A 301 1.27 3.78 16.08
CA SER A 301 1.63 2.83 15.02
C SER A 301 0.42 2.10 14.45
N SER A 302 -0.65 1.92 15.25
CA SER A 302 -1.89 1.26 14.81
C SER A 302 -2.64 2.06 13.73
N ASP A 303 -2.47 3.40 13.67
CA ASP A 303 -3.03 4.23 12.60
C ASP A 303 -2.42 3.86 11.23
N VAL A 304 -1.14 3.53 11.22
CA VAL A 304 -0.42 3.14 10.01
C VAL A 304 -0.66 1.66 9.69
N THR A 305 -0.53 0.77 10.69
CA THR A 305 -0.71 -0.67 10.46
C THR A 305 -2.11 -1.05 10.03
N LEU A 306 -3.17 -0.34 10.47
CA LEU A 306 -4.52 -0.59 9.97
C LEU A 306 -4.59 -0.43 8.45
N GLN A 307 -3.99 0.64 7.91
CA GLN A 307 -3.95 0.88 6.47
C GLN A 307 -3.12 -0.19 5.76
N MET A 308 -1.90 -0.46 6.28
CA MET A 308 -1.02 -1.48 5.70
C MET A 308 -1.68 -2.86 5.67
N TYR A 309 -2.25 -3.32 6.78
CA TYR A 309 -2.87 -4.64 6.85
C TYR A 309 -4.17 -4.74 6.06
N THR A 310 -4.91 -3.64 5.90
CA THR A 310 -6.05 -3.60 4.98
C THR A 310 -5.58 -3.82 3.54
N GLY A 311 -4.53 -3.13 3.13
CA GLY A 311 -3.90 -3.33 1.82
C GLY A 311 -3.35 -4.74 1.66
N MET A 312 -2.59 -5.26 2.63
CA MET A 312 -2.07 -6.64 2.59
C MET A 312 -3.19 -7.67 2.48
N ALA A 313 -4.28 -7.54 3.25
CA ALA A 313 -5.43 -8.43 3.17
C ALA A 313 -6.14 -8.37 1.80
N ALA A 314 -5.93 -7.30 1.04
CA ALA A 314 -6.38 -7.14 -0.34
C ALA A 314 -5.30 -7.47 -1.39
N GLY A 315 -4.14 -7.98 -0.98
CA GLY A 315 -3.06 -8.38 -1.88
C GLY A 315 -2.08 -7.28 -2.27
N ALA A 316 -2.10 -6.12 -1.60
CA ALA A 316 -1.14 -5.06 -1.86
C ALA A 316 0.28 -5.49 -1.50
N LYS A 317 1.23 -5.17 -2.39
CA LYS A 317 2.67 -5.45 -2.24
C LYS A 317 3.51 -4.17 -2.44
N LEU A 318 2.86 -3.03 -2.73
CA LEU A 318 3.47 -1.71 -2.81
C LEU A 318 2.82 -0.78 -1.78
N PHE A 319 3.66 -0.14 -0.97
CA PHE A 319 3.25 0.82 0.05
C PHE A 319 3.97 2.13 -0.19
N GLU A 320 3.21 3.14 -0.57
CA GLU A 320 3.65 4.52 -0.68
C GLU A 320 3.28 5.27 0.60
N TYR A 321 4.13 6.16 1.06
CA TYR A 321 3.91 6.92 2.29
C TYR A 321 3.83 8.40 1.97
N PHE A 322 2.65 8.98 2.09
CA PHE A 322 2.48 10.42 1.95
C PHE A 322 2.35 11.05 3.34
N CYS A 323 3.30 11.89 3.75
CA CYS A 323 4.53 12.23 3.10
C CYS A 323 5.70 12.14 4.10
N TYR A 324 6.91 11.95 3.60
CA TYR A 324 8.07 11.87 4.49
C TYR A 324 8.38 13.21 5.14
N ARG A 325 8.43 14.29 4.36
CA ARG A 325 8.80 15.63 4.82
C ARG A 325 7.58 16.54 4.89
N SER A 326 7.49 17.33 5.98
CA SER A 326 6.46 18.34 6.14
C SER A 326 6.61 19.49 5.14
N LEU A 327 5.50 20.15 4.78
CA LEU A 327 5.47 21.41 4.05
C LEU A 327 4.84 22.49 4.94
N ASP A 328 5.70 23.18 5.68
CA ASP A 328 5.29 24.28 6.53
C ASP A 328 4.70 25.43 5.67
N GLY A 329 3.67 26.09 6.15
CA GLY A 329 3.01 27.18 5.43
C GLY A 329 1.78 26.78 4.64
N VAL A 330 1.61 25.48 4.31
CA VAL A 330 0.38 24.94 3.71
C VAL A 330 -0.41 24.04 4.68
N GLY A 331 0.14 23.76 5.88
CA GLY A 331 -0.54 22.97 6.91
C GLY A 331 -0.42 21.47 6.71
N LEU A 332 0.58 21.02 5.94
CA LEU A 332 0.90 19.63 5.68
C LEU A 332 2.09 19.18 6.55
N TYR A 333 1.86 18.23 7.45
CA TYR A 333 2.84 17.80 8.44
C TYR A 333 3.16 16.31 8.28
N GLY A 334 4.29 15.99 7.62
CA GLY A 334 4.75 14.65 7.32
C GLY A 334 5.45 13.92 8.48
N ILE A 335 6.20 12.86 8.16
CA ILE A 335 6.93 12.02 9.13
C ILE A 335 8.03 12.81 9.85
N ILE A 336 8.75 13.65 9.09
CA ILE A 336 9.83 14.52 9.55
C ILE A 336 9.40 15.97 9.33
N ASP A 337 9.72 16.85 10.25
CA ASP A 337 9.46 18.28 10.07
C ASP A 337 10.48 18.94 9.10
N MET A 338 10.25 20.22 8.76
CA MET A 338 11.11 20.97 7.86
C MET A 338 12.53 21.18 8.37
N THR A 339 12.77 20.98 9.67
CA THR A 339 14.10 21.09 10.31
C THR A 339 14.83 19.77 10.39
N GLY A 340 14.22 18.67 9.91
CA GLY A 340 14.76 17.32 9.99
C GLY A 340 14.47 16.62 11.33
N GLN A 341 13.62 17.21 12.19
CA GLN A 341 13.27 16.57 13.46
C GLN A 341 12.17 15.53 13.25
N LYS A 342 12.29 14.43 14.01
CA LYS A 342 11.29 13.36 14.03
C LYS A 342 9.98 13.87 14.62
N ARG A 343 8.89 13.76 13.85
CA ARG A 343 7.54 14.10 14.29
C ARG A 343 6.74 12.85 14.64
N ILE A 344 6.39 12.05 13.63
CA ILE A 344 5.71 10.76 13.81
C ILE A 344 6.59 9.58 13.43
N TYR A 345 7.88 9.81 13.24
CA TYR A 345 8.88 8.83 12.79
C TYR A 345 8.82 7.52 13.57
N ASP A 346 8.76 7.60 14.91
CA ASP A 346 8.80 6.40 15.74
C ASP A 346 7.53 5.54 15.58
N TYR A 347 6.37 6.15 15.32
CA TYR A 347 5.13 5.40 15.03
C TYR A 347 5.20 4.68 13.67
N VAL A 348 5.72 5.34 12.64
CA VAL A 348 5.85 4.74 11.31
C VAL A 348 6.93 3.64 11.32
N LEU A 349 8.06 3.87 12.00
CA LEU A 349 9.10 2.85 12.19
C LEU A 349 8.54 1.61 12.89
N GLU A 350 7.80 1.78 13.99
CA GLU A 350 7.16 0.69 14.71
C GLU A 350 6.16 -0.05 13.82
N ALA A 351 5.34 0.67 13.05
CA ALA A 351 4.38 0.08 12.12
C ALA A 351 5.07 -0.80 11.08
N ASN A 352 6.15 -0.30 10.48
CA ASN A 352 6.94 -1.06 9.50
C ASN A 352 7.54 -2.32 10.14
N GLN A 353 8.08 -2.21 11.35
CA GLN A 353 8.63 -3.37 12.08
C GLN A 353 7.55 -4.42 12.40
N ARG A 354 6.32 -4.01 12.69
CA ARG A 354 5.17 -4.91 12.91
C ARG A 354 4.74 -5.59 11.61
N ALA A 355 4.87 -4.92 10.47
CA ALA A 355 4.50 -5.43 9.15
C ALA A 355 5.52 -6.41 8.55
N MET A 356 6.81 -6.27 8.86
CA MET A 356 7.90 -7.11 8.30
C MET A 356 7.67 -8.63 8.40
N PRO A 357 7.12 -9.19 9.51
CA PRO A 357 6.88 -10.63 9.57
C PRO A 357 5.90 -11.17 8.52
N PHE A 358 5.08 -10.30 7.92
CA PHE A 358 4.11 -10.68 6.89
C PHE A 358 4.65 -10.58 5.46
N GLU A 359 5.76 -9.88 5.22
CA GLU A 359 6.29 -9.60 3.88
C GLU A 359 6.44 -10.89 3.06
N LYS A 360 7.20 -11.84 3.58
CA LYS A 360 7.52 -13.08 2.87
C LYS A 360 6.29 -13.94 2.56
N ILE A 361 5.34 -13.96 3.47
CA ILE A 361 4.15 -14.79 3.31
C ILE A 361 3.11 -14.14 2.39
N VAL A 362 2.90 -12.83 2.50
CA VAL A 362 1.98 -12.10 1.62
C VAL A 362 2.51 -12.04 0.19
N CYS A 363 3.83 -11.90 0.01
CA CYS A 363 4.43 -11.94 -1.33
C CYS A 363 4.34 -13.32 -1.99
N ALA A 364 4.33 -14.40 -1.20
CA ALA A 364 4.30 -15.77 -1.71
C ALA A 364 2.91 -16.26 -2.14
N PHE A 365 1.84 -15.58 -1.74
CA PHE A 365 0.47 -15.99 -1.99
C PHE A 365 -0.26 -15.03 -2.95
N ASP A 366 -1.09 -15.59 -3.82
CA ASP A 366 -1.95 -14.85 -4.74
C ASP A 366 -3.30 -14.55 -4.10
N TRP A 367 -3.69 -13.29 -4.10
CA TRP A 367 -4.98 -12.86 -3.58
C TRP A 367 -6.15 -13.41 -4.40
N GLN A 368 -7.12 -14.03 -3.72
CA GLN A 368 -8.31 -14.62 -4.33
C GLN A 368 -9.56 -13.77 -4.15
N GLY A 369 -9.64 -13.04 -3.05
CA GLY A 369 -10.77 -12.22 -2.68
C GLY A 369 -10.74 -11.89 -1.19
N MET A 370 -11.81 -11.30 -0.69
CA MET A 370 -11.96 -10.93 0.71
C MET A 370 -13.34 -11.33 1.22
N THR A 371 -13.42 -11.76 2.48
CA THR A 371 -14.67 -11.83 3.23
C THR A 371 -14.60 -10.93 4.46
N VAL A 372 -15.74 -10.62 5.04
CA VAL A 372 -15.85 -9.70 6.18
C VAL A 372 -16.79 -10.27 7.23
N ASN A 373 -16.61 -9.86 8.48
CA ASN A 373 -17.56 -10.14 9.54
C ASN A 373 -17.87 -8.85 10.32
N HIS A 374 -19.17 -8.50 10.38
CA HIS A 374 -19.65 -7.46 11.27
C HIS A 374 -19.72 -8.01 12.69
N GLY A 375 -18.83 -7.50 13.55
CA GLY A 375 -18.62 -8.07 14.87
C GLY A 375 -19.84 -7.94 15.81
N SER A 376 -20.01 -8.92 16.68
CA SER A 376 -21.16 -8.98 17.62
C SER A 376 -21.26 -7.78 18.59
N GLN A 377 -20.20 -6.99 18.73
CA GLN A 377 -20.14 -5.75 19.53
C GLN A 377 -19.80 -4.51 18.70
N SER A 378 -19.80 -4.63 17.38
CA SER A 378 -19.80 -3.48 16.45
C SER A 378 -21.11 -2.70 16.59
N GLY A 379 -21.16 -1.47 16.11
CA GLY A 379 -22.39 -0.67 16.15
C GLY A 379 -23.55 -1.31 15.39
N PRO A 380 -24.72 -0.66 15.40
CA PRO A 380 -25.89 -1.21 14.71
C PRO A 380 -25.85 -1.09 13.18
N GLU A 381 -24.90 -0.34 12.65
CA GLU A 381 -24.72 -0.11 11.21
C GLU A 381 -23.75 -1.14 10.65
N ASP A 382 -24.21 -1.90 9.65
CA ASP A 382 -23.33 -2.79 8.90
C ASP A 382 -22.50 -1.97 7.92
N LEU A 383 -21.25 -1.71 8.30
CA LEU A 383 -20.30 -0.92 7.54
C LEU A 383 -19.81 -1.63 6.26
N PHE A 384 -20.20 -2.89 6.06
CA PHE A 384 -19.78 -3.67 4.89
C PHE A 384 -20.84 -3.76 3.79
N GLU A 385 -22.04 -3.17 4.00
CA GLU A 385 -23.13 -3.25 3.03
C GLU A 385 -22.73 -2.73 1.64
N ILE A 386 -21.97 -1.64 1.59
CA ILE A 386 -21.50 -1.02 0.34
C ILE A 386 -20.52 -1.90 -0.43
N VAL A 387 -19.76 -2.76 0.24
CA VAL A 387 -18.74 -3.63 -0.38
C VAL A 387 -19.24 -5.04 -0.65
N ASN A 388 -20.46 -5.42 -0.24
CA ASN A 388 -20.97 -6.78 -0.37
C ASN A 388 -20.82 -7.37 -1.77
N HIS A 389 -20.99 -6.56 -2.81
CA HIS A 389 -20.89 -7.00 -4.21
C HIS A 389 -19.44 -7.28 -4.68
N LEU A 390 -18.42 -6.87 -3.89
CA LEU A 390 -17.00 -7.10 -4.14
C LEU A 390 -16.44 -8.24 -3.27
N LEU A 391 -17.24 -8.80 -2.36
CA LEU A 391 -16.80 -9.85 -1.46
C LEU A 391 -16.82 -11.22 -2.13
N LEU A 392 -15.97 -12.11 -1.65
CA LEU A 392 -15.89 -13.49 -2.10
C LEU A 392 -17.04 -14.31 -1.50
N GLU A 393 -17.81 -14.98 -2.35
CA GLU A 393 -18.92 -15.87 -1.92
C GLU A 393 -18.41 -17.22 -1.40
N ASP A 394 -17.36 -17.77 -2.05
CA ASP A 394 -16.73 -19.05 -1.68
C ASP A 394 -15.33 -18.81 -1.12
N THR A 395 -15.18 -19.02 0.16
CA THR A 395 -13.93 -18.85 0.90
C THR A 395 -13.14 -20.16 1.07
N GLY A 396 -13.49 -21.19 0.30
CA GLY A 396 -12.81 -22.49 0.30
C GLY A 396 -13.00 -23.22 1.63
N VAL A 397 -11.90 -23.58 2.30
CA VAL A 397 -11.95 -24.32 3.57
C VAL A 397 -12.34 -23.44 4.76
N LEU A 398 -12.31 -22.11 4.66
CA LEU A 398 -12.80 -21.20 5.69
C LEU A 398 -14.32 -21.14 5.63
N THR A 399 -14.99 -21.76 6.59
CA THR A 399 -16.46 -21.91 6.58
C THR A 399 -17.19 -20.89 7.43
N ASP A 400 -16.51 -20.26 8.38
CA ASP A 400 -17.11 -19.25 9.26
C ASP A 400 -16.06 -18.31 9.84
N VAL A 401 -16.45 -17.05 10.02
CA VAL A 401 -15.70 -16.00 10.71
C VAL A 401 -16.60 -15.41 11.78
N ASP A 402 -16.31 -15.68 13.06
CA ASP A 402 -16.99 -15.03 14.19
C ASP A 402 -16.04 -14.05 14.86
N SER A 403 -16.49 -12.85 15.13
CA SER A 403 -15.66 -11.84 15.76
C SER A 403 -16.42 -10.93 16.71
N ARG A 404 -15.67 -10.37 17.65
CA ARG A 404 -16.23 -9.41 18.61
C ARG A 404 -16.49 -8.05 17.98
N TYR A 405 -15.59 -7.59 17.12
CA TYR A 405 -15.65 -6.33 16.38
C TYR A 405 -15.43 -6.58 14.89
N ASP A 406 -15.61 -5.55 14.07
CA ASP A 406 -15.44 -5.63 12.63
C ASP A 406 -14.10 -6.26 12.24
N THR A 407 -14.16 -7.20 11.32
CA THR A 407 -13.02 -7.99 10.86
C THR A 407 -13.09 -8.13 9.37
N ILE A 408 -11.96 -7.89 8.68
CA ILE A 408 -11.78 -8.26 7.29
C ILE A 408 -10.86 -9.46 7.20
N VAL A 409 -11.09 -10.37 6.25
CA VAL A 409 -10.27 -11.55 6.02
C VAL A 409 -9.95 -11.67 4.53
N GLY A 410 -8.72 -11.35 4.16
CA GLY A 410 -8.20 -11.61 2.83
C GLY A 410 -8.01 -13.11 2.62
N CYS A 411 -8.46 -13.62 1.47
CA CYS A 411 -8.33 -15.01 1.06
C CYS A 411 -7.26 -15.11 -0.02
N PHE A 412 -6.35 -16.07 0.12
CA PHE A 412 -5.20 -16.25 -0.73
C PHE A 412 -5.01 -17.72 -1.12
N ASP A 413 -4.26 -17.96 -2.17
CA ASP A 413 -3.85 -19.29 -2.62
C ASP A 413 -2.39 -19.31 -3.03
N GLN A 414 -1.69 -20.39 -2.69
CA GLN A 414 -0.37 -20.70 -3.19
C GLN A 414 -0.38 -22.14 -3.70
N ASN A 415 -0.51 -22.32 -5.01
CA ASN A 415 -0.49 -23.64 -5.66
C ASN A 415 -1.53 -24.64 -5.07
N GLY A 416 -2.72 -24.17 -4.71
CA GLY A 416 -3.78 -24.95 -4.10
C GLY A 416 -3.72 -25.02 -2.57
N GLN A 417 -2.76 -24.36 -1.93
CA GLN A 417 -2.72 -24.19 -0.48
C GLN A 417 -3.40 -22.86 -0.11
N PRO A 418 -4.52 -22.89 0.60
CA PRO A 418 -5.20 -21.67 1.01
C PRO A 418 -4.46 -20.94 2.14
N GLY A 419 -4.51 -19.62 2.12
CA GLY A 419 -4.03 -18.71 3.16
C GLY A 419 -5.07 -17.64 3.48
N TYR A 420 -5.10 -17.15 4.70
CA TYR A 420 -6.11 -16.18 5.17
C TYR A 420 -5.47 -15.11 6.03
N MET A 421 -5.66 -13.84 5.68
CA MET A 421 -5.18 -12.71 6.48
C MET A 421 -6.33 -12.04 7.21
N ALA A 422 -6.46 -12.30 8.50
CA ALA A 422 -7.45 -11.68 9.38
C ALA A 422 -6.91 -10.37 9.97
N VAL A 423 -7.68 -9.29 9.87
CA VAL A 423 -7.33 -7.95 10.36
C VAL A 423 -8.39 -7.45 11.33
N ASN A 424 -7.96 -6.94 12.47
CA ASN A 424 -8.84 -6.18 13.36
C ASN A 424 -9.20 -4.83 12.70
N TYR A 425 -10.37 -4.75 12.08
CA TYR A 425 -10.83 -3.59 11.29
C TYR A 425 -11.60 -2.59 12.16
N THR A 426 -11.03 -2.25 13.31
CA THR A 426 -11.58 -1.22 14.21
C THR A 426 -10.76 0.06 14.15
N ALA A 427 -11.41 1.20 14.41
CA ALA A 427 -10.71 2.48 14.47
C ALA A 427 -9.62 2.47 15.55
N PRO A 428 -8.37 2.87 15.23
CA PRO A 428 -7.24 2.77 16.15
C PRO A 428 -7.39 3.59 17.42
N ASP A 429 -8.08 4.71 17.39
CA ASP A 429 -8.35 5.59 18.53
C ASP A 429 -9.30 4.99 19.56
N LEU A 430 -9.99 3.90 19.23
CA LEU A 430 -10.83 3.16 20.17
C LEU A 430 -10.06 2.16 21.03
N ASP A 431 -8.82 1.82 20.67
CA ASP A 431 -7.94 0.84 21.35
C ASP A 431 -8.64 -0.49 21.67
N LEU A 432 -9.41 -1.02 20.72
CA LEU A 432 -10.22 -2.22 20.90
C LEU A 432 -9.45 -3.48 20.51
N THR A 433 -9.34 -4.42 21.44
CA THR A 433 -8.84 -5.77 21.15
C THR A 433 -9.96 -6.65 20.62
N ASN A 434 -9.80 -7.16 19.39
CA ASN A 434 -10.74 -8.07 18.76
C ASN A 434 -10.41 -9.54 19.11
N ILE A 435 -11.45 -10.32 19.28
CA ILE A 435 -11.34 -11.77 19.39
C ILE A 435 -12.00 -12.33 18.14
N VAL A 436 -11.21 -13.01 17.32
CA VAL A 436 -11.64 -13.57 16.04
C VAL A 436 -11.53 -15.09 16.11
N THR A 437 -12.58 -15.78 15.73
CA THR A 437 -12.59 -17.23 15.56
C THR A 437 -12.77 -17.55 14.08
N LEU A 438 -11.79 -18.22 13.51
CA LEU A 438 -11.84 -18.74 12.14
C LEU A 438 -12.16 -20.24 12.20
N THR A 439 -13.16 -20.70 11.46
CA THR A 439 -13.56 -22.11 11.40
C THR A 439 -13.19 -22.68 10.03
N PHE A 440 -12.38 -23.74 10.02
CA PHE A 440 -11.89 -24.38 8.81
C PHE A 440 -12.42 -25.80 8.69
N ASP A 441 -12.95 -26.16 7.52
CA ASP A 441 -13.42 -27.53 7.26
C ASP A 441 -12.24 -28.46 6.89
N GLY A 442 -12.23 -29.64 7.51
CA GLY A 442 -11.25 -30.68 7.24
C GLY A 442 -9.83 -30.44 7.75
N CYS A 443 -9.53 -29.27 8.32
CA CYS A 443 -8.19 -28.91 8.80
C CYS A 443 -8.02 -29.25 10.29
N GLN A 444 -6.81 -29.66 10.68
CA GLN A 444 -6.47 -30.04 12.05
C GLN A 444 -5.44 -29.14 12.70
N GLN A 445 -4.67 -28.42 11.91
CA GLN A 445 -3.59 -27.55 12.34
C GLN A 445 -3.58 -26.28 11.52
N ALA A 446 -2.92 -25.25 12.01
CA ALA A 446 -2.62 -24.06 11.25
C ALA A 446 -1.22 -23.54 11.58
N LEU A 447 -0.54 -23.01 10.56
CA LEU A 447 0.61 -22.14 10.72
C LEU A 447 0.09 -20.70 10.82
N VAL A 448 0.50 -19.98 11.86
CA VAL A 448 -0.01 -18.63 12.14
C VAL A 448 1.14 -17.65 12.20
N TYR A 449 1.12 -16.69 11.30
CA TYR A 449 2.02 -15.53 11.26
C TYR A 449 1.37 -14.37 12.01
N THR A 450 2.13 -13.76 12.89
CA THR A 450 1.73 -12.56 13.64
C THR A 450 2.88 -11.56 13.67
N GLU A 451 2.64 -10.37 14.14
CA GLU A 451 3.67 -9.35 14.38
C GLU A 451 4.82 -9.84 15.30
N SER A 452 4.55 -10.85 16.12
CA SER A 452 5.53 -11.42 17.08
C SER A 452 6.31 -12.59 16.49
N GLY A 453 5.97 -13.04 15.29
CA GLY A 453 6.58 -14.18 14.61
C GLY A 453 5.59 -15.28 14.24
N VAL A 454 6.12 -16.46 13.92
CA VAL A 454 5.37 -17.59 13.35
C VAL A 454 5.28 -18.73 14.37
N TYR A 455 4.09 -19.32 14.49
CA TYR A 455 3.87 -20.50 15.34
C TYR A 455 2.84 -21.45 14.73
N GLN A 456 2.96 -22.72 15.08
CA GLN A 456 1.99 -23.77 14.72
C GLN A 456 0.99 -23.97 15.84
N GLN A 457 -0.30 -24.10 15.49
CA GLN A 457 -1.38 -24.35 16.45
C GLN A 457 -2.28 -25.48 15.98
N ASN A 458 -2.68 -26.38 16.90
CA ASN A 458 -3.73 -27.34 16.64
C ASN A 458 -5.09 -26.65 16.67
N LEU A 459 -5.96 -26.98 15.73
CA LEU A 459 -7.33 -26.53 15.70
C LEU A 459 -8.19 -27.38 16.64
N VAL A 460 -9.15 -26.77 17.29
CA VAL A 460 -10.13 -27.45 18.12
C VAL A 460 -11.47 -27.43 17.40
N ASP A 461 -11.95 -28.60 16.97
CA ASP A 461 -13.17 -28.70 16.15
C ASP A 461 -13.09 -27.83 14.86
N GLY A 462 -11.91 -27.77 14.24
CA GLY A 462 -11.63 -26.93 13.06
C GLY A 462 -11.45 -25.43 13.36
N GLN A 463 -11.49 -25.02 14.65
CA GLN A 463 -11.47 -23.61 15.03
C GLN A 463 -10.08 -23.13 15.46
N LEU A 464 -9.73 -21.95 14.97
CA LEU A 464 -8.60 -21.15 15.40
C LEU A 464 -9.13 -19.85 16.05
N ARG A 465 -8.74 -19.64 17.32
CA ARG A 465 -9.08 -18.40 18.00
C ARG A 465 -7.88 -17.48 18.07
N LEU A 466 -8.04 -16.27 17.53
CA LEU A 466 -7.05 -15.20 17.51
C LEU A 466 -7.45 -14.10 18.50
N THR A 467 -6.44 -13.44 19.09
CA THR A 467 -6.60 -12.20 19.85
C THR A 467 -5.79 -11.13 19.13
N LEU A 468 -6.47 -10.22 18.48
CA LEU A 468 -5.88 -9.18 17.65
C LEU A 468 -6.04 -7.82 18.36
N PRO A 469 -4.97 -7.24 18.91
CA PRO A 469 -4.98 -5.85 19.37
C PRO A 469 -5.43 -4.88 18.27
N CYS A 470 -5.66 -3.64 18.63
CA CYS A 470 -6.00 -2.60 17.68
C CYS A 470 -4.91 -2.45 16.59
N GLY A 471 -5.31 -2.37 15.33
CA GLY A 471 -4.41 -2.28 14.19
C GLY A 471 -3.49 -3.50 14.05
N ALA A 472 -3.90 -4.69 14.51
CA ALA A 472 -3.15 -5.93 14.36
C ALA A 472 -3.80 -6.89 13.37
N ALA A 473 -2.97 -7.80 12.84
CA ALA A 473 -3.39 -8.84 11.90
C ALA A 473 -2.73 -10.19 12.23
N ALA A 474 -3.25 -11.23 11.58
CA ALA A 474 -2.62 -12.55 11.53
C ALA A 474 -2.84 -13.17 10.15
N PHE A 475 -1.78 -13.78 9.59
CA PHE A 475 -1.90 -14.61 8.39
C PHE A 475 -1.91 -16.09 8.80
N VAL A 476 -2.86 -16.84 8.29
CA VAL A 476 -3.17 -18.21 8.73
C VAL A 476 -3.14 -19.16 7.54
N ILE A 477 -2.38 -20.24 7.65
CA ILE A 477 -2.35 -21.34 6.68
C ILE A 477 -2.95 -22.57 7.38
N PRO A 478 -4.22 -22.92 7.11
CA PRO A 478 -4.84 -24.13 7.64
C PRO A 478 -4.37 -25.37 6.91
N VAL A 479 -4.17 -26.48 7.66
CA VAL A 479 -3.65 -27.77 7.14
C VAL A 479 -4.40 -28.95 7.73
#